data_5ea71672c28ae07f2fbaca11c952a59b
#
_entry.id   5ea71672c28ae07f2fbaca11c952a59b
#
_cell.length_a   1.000
_cell.length_b   1.000
_cell.length_c   1.000
_cell.angle_alpha   90.00
_cell.angle_beta   90.00
_cell.angle_gamma   90.00
#
_symmetry.space_group_name_H-M   'P 1'
#
loop_
_entity.id
_entity.type
_entity.pdbx_description
1 polymer ?
#
loop_
_entity_poly.entity_id
_entity_poly.type
_entity_poly.pdbx_seq_one_letter_code
_entity_poly.pdbx_strand_id
1 'polypeptide(L)'
;ETNPKDLVYTLTATVTAPDGSTLDVPYERMVPAAVLDMSYADIVAAAYALDTDTAMSKAQRLFGKVVSVDTAWSDEYQNITVTIQVGELADQPIQCFRLTGEGAKDLKEGDEITVEGILKNYQGTVEFDKGCVLVGFGEIVSQAATLDAAYALEDGAALTKPSVLKGVISSIDSAWSDEYQNITVTIVCDGKDEQPIQCYRLVGEGAKELAVGDEIAVFGTIKNYKGTIEFDKGCVLVPVDSVASVKNVIAAYALAEDTAMTAETTITGVIVAIPTAWSDEYQNITVNMVAAGLEDYVIQCYRLTGEGAKDLKEGDEITVTGILKNYKGTVEFDKGCTLQ
;
A
#
# COMPACT_ATOMS: atom_id res chain seq x y z
N GLU A 1 -31.93 -4.44 4.23
CA GLU A 1 -32.12 -4.05 2.82
C GLU A 1 -31.03 -4.73 2.00
N THR A 2 -31.39 -5.51 0.99
CA THR A 2 -30.46 -6.20 0.11
C THR A 2 -29.93 -5.21 -0.92
N ASN A 3 -28.58 -5.14 -1.06
CA ASN A 3 -27.97 -4.40 -2.14
C ASN A 3 -28.37 -5.05 -3.47
N PRO A 4 -28.88 -4.32 -4.49
CA PRO A 4 -29.32 -4.89 -5.75
C PRO A 4 -28.21 -5.60 -6.55
N LYS A 5 -26.97 -5.53 -6.12
CA LYS A 5 -25.82 -6.28 -6.66
C LYS A 5 -25.48 -7.55 -5.89
N ASP A 6 -26.19 -7.84 -4.77
CA ASP A 6 -25.97 -9.09 -4.04
C ASP A 6 -26.36 -10.28 -4.92
N LEU A 7 -25.46 -11.24 -5.07
CA LEU A 7 -25.73 -12.45 -5.81
C LEU A 7 -26.37 -13.47 -4.87
N VAL A 8 -27.63 -13.82 -5.15
CA VAL A 8 -28.32 -14.90 -4.44
C VAL A 8 -28.12 -16.20 -5.23
N TYR A 9 -27.40 -17.12 -4.64
CA TYR A 9 -27.27 -18.49 -5.19
C TYR A 9 -28.23 -19.41 -4.50
N THR A 10 -29.08 -20.09 -5.27
CA THR A 10 -29.86 -21.21 -4.75
C THR A 10 -29.14 -22.50 -5.12
N LEU A 11 -28.62 -23.18 -4.11
CA LEU A 11 -28.06 -24.53 -4.24
C LEU A 11 -29.18 -25.52 -3.87
N THR A 12 -29.46 -26.45 -4.72
CA THR A 12 -30.41 -27.52 -4.41
C THR A 12 -29.63 -28.81 -4.15
N ALA A 13 -29.65 -29.30 -2.93
CA ALA A 13 -29.11 -30.60 -2.60
C ALA A 13 -30.24 -31.61 -2.72
N THR A 14 -30.12 -32.57 -3.67
CA THR A 14 -31.04 -33.71 -3.79
C THR A 14 -30.59 -34.83 -2.88
N VAL A 15 -31.34 -35.11 -1.85
CA VAL A 15 -31.10 -36.25 -0.92
C VAL A 15 -31.93 -37.43 -1.39
N THR A 16 -31.29 -38.56 -1.67
CA THR A 16 -31.97 -39.81 -2.07
C THR A 16 -32.01 -40.76 -0.88
N ALA A 17 -33.21 -41.20 -0.49
CA ALA A 17 -33.41 -42.19 0.54
C ALA A 17 -33.13 -43.61 0.01
N PRO A 18 -32.92 -44.62 0.88
CA PRO A 18 -32.68 -46.02 0.47
C PRO A 18 -33.82 -46.64 -0.32
N ASP A 19 -35.04 -46.11 -0.22
CA ASP A 19 -36.22 -46.54 -0.98
C ASP A 19 -36.31 -45.90 -2.39
N GLY A 20 -35.33 -45.09 -2.74
CA GLY A 20 -35.26 -44.38 -4.04
C GLY A 20 -36.05 -43.07 -4.07
N SER A 21 -36.71 -42.67 -3.01
CA SER A 21 -37.36 -41.35 -2.94
C SER A 21 -36.32 -40.23 -2.83
N THR A 22 -36.59 -39.11 -3.45
CA THR A 22 -35.70 -37.91 -3.45
C THR A 22 -36.38 -36.75 -2.77
N LEU A 23 -35.58 -35.99 -2.01
CA LEU A 23 -35.96 -34.74 -1.41
C LEU A 23 -34.98 -33.63 -1.89
N ASP A 24 -35.49 -32.63 -2.54
CA ASP A 24 -34.71 -31.46 -2.89
C ASP A 24 -34.76 -30.46 -1.73
N VAL A 25 -33.59 -30.17 -1.18
CA VAL A 25 -33.42 -29.18 -0.11
C VAL A 25 -32.76 -27.94 -0.72
N PRO A 26 -33.53 -26.88 -0.96
CA PRO A 26 -32.97 -25.62 -1.44
C PRO A 26 -32.19 -24.95 -0.29
N TYR A 27 -31.00 -24.51 -0.58
CA TYR A 27 -30.16 -23.70 0.29
C TYR A 27 -29.87 -22.37 -0.42
N GLU A 28 -30.46 -21.30 0.09
CA GLU A 28 -30.16 -19.95 -0.41
C GLU A 28 -28.98 -19.38 0.34
N ARG A 29 -27.93 -19.07 -0.38
CA ARG A 29 -26.80 -18.28 0.13
C ARG A 29 -26.79 -16.96 -0.58
N MET A 30 -27.04 -15.89 0.17
CA MET A 30 -26.69 -14.55 -0.28
C MET A 30 -25.16 -14.40 -0.12
N VAL A 31 -24.48 -14.28 -1.23
CA VAL A 31 -23.13 -13.73 -1.25
C VAL A 31 -23.36 -12.22 -1.35
N PRO A 32 -23.09 -11.45 -0.29
CA PRO A 32 -23.07 -10.00 -0.44
C PRO A 32 -22.24 -9.71 -1.68
N ALA A 33 -22.68 -8.74 -2.53
CA ALA A 33 -21.80 -8.27 -3.58
C ALA A 33 -20.45 -8.13 -2.91
N ALA A 34 -19.53 -9.04 -3.25
CA ALA A 34 -18.17 -8.95 -2.78
C ALA A 34 -17.88 -7.46 -2.92
N VAL A 35 -17.28 -6.86 -1.94
CA VAL A 35 -16.70 -5.54 -2.11
C VAL A 35 -15.74 -5.77 -3.27
N LEU A 36 -16.30 -5.73 -4.49
CA LEU A 36 -15.52 -5.56 -5.70
C LEU A 36 -14.77 -4.31 -5.36
N ASP A 37 -13.48 -4.41 -5.28
CA ASP A 37 -12.63 -3.27 -5.04
C ASP A 37 -13.08 -2.24 -6.06
N MET A 38 -13.92 -1.30 -5.59
CA MET A 38 -14.48 -0.29 -6.47
C MET A 38 -13.28 0.50 -6.93
N SER A 39 -13.05 0.54 -8.24
CA SER A 39 -12.01 1.42 -8.75
C SER A 39 -12.24 2.82 -8.18
N TYR A 40 -11.23 3.62 -8.07
CA TYR A 40 -11.38 5.02 -7.62
C TYR A 40 -12.50 5.73 -8.39
N ALA A 41 -12.64 5.45 -9.69
CA ALA A 41 -13.72 5.97 -10.53
C ALA A 41 -15.11 5.51 -10.05
N ASP A 42 -15.26 4.23 -9.67
CA ASP A 42 -16.53 3.70 -9.15
C ASP A 42 -16.87 4.30 -7.79
N ILE A 43 -15.86 4.49 -6.92
CA ILE A 43 -16.04 5.17 -5.62
C ILE A 43 -16.52 6.61 -5.84
N VAL A 44 -15.89 7.35 -6.74
CA VAL A 44 -16.30 8.72 -7.09
C VAL A 44 -17.71 8.72 -7.67
N ALA A 45 -18.02 7.84 -8.63
CA ALA A 45 -19.35 7.74 -9.22
C ALA A 45 -20.43 7.42 -8.16
N ALA A 46 -20.14 6.51 -7.21
CA ALA A 46 -21.04 6.19 -6.11
C ALA A 46 -21.23 7.38 -5.15
N ALA A 47 -20.17 8.16 -4.89
CA ALA A 47 -20.27 9.36 -4.07
C ALA A 47 -21.13 10.45 -4.72
N TYR A 48 -20.98 10.63 -6.04
CA TYR A 48 -21.80 11.56 -6.82
C TYR A 48 -23.26 11.11 -6.99
N ALA A 49 -23.54 9.82 -6.81
CA ALA A 49 -24.90 9.27 -6.83
C ALA A 49 -25.62 9.37 -5.48
N LEU A 50 -24.97 9.86 -4.42
CA LEU A 50 -25.57 10.07 -3.12
C LEU A 50 -26.64 11.18 -3.16
N ASP A 51 -27.77 10.94 -2.51
CA ASP A 51 -28.75 12.00 -2.25
C ASP A 51 -28.12 13.11 -1.40
N THR A 52 -28.63 14.33 -1.56
CA THR A 52 -28.18 15.47 -0.75
C THR A 52 -28.28 15.17 0.74
N ASP A 53 -27.25 15.55 1.49
CA ASP A 53 -27.10 15.32 2.94
C ASP A 53 -27.03 13.84 3.35
N THR A 54 -26.66 12.95 2.43
CA THR A 54 -26.38 11.54 2.73
C THR A 54 -24.87 11.23 2.62
N ALA A 55 -24.46 10.15 3.28
CA ALA A 55 -23.07 9.72 3.34
C ALA A 55 -22.95 8.22 3.07
N MET A 56 -21.77 7.80 2.61
CA MET A 56 -21.41 6.37 2.53
C MET A 56 -21.33 5.76 3.93
N SER A 57 -21.67 4.49 4.04
CA SER A 57 -21.69 3.75 5.31
C SER A 57 -20.29 3.33 5.80
N LYS A 58 -19.29 3.36 4.92
CA LYS A 58 -17.91 2.96 5.21
C LYS A 58 -16.92 4.02 4.73
N ALA A 59 -15.79 4.12 5.42
CA ALA A 59 -14.67 4.93 4.96
C ALA A 59 -14.20 4.43 3.59
N GLN A 60 -13.81 5.37 2.75
CA GLN A 60 -13.24 5.14 1.42
C GLN A 60 -11.84 5.72 1.40
N ARG A 61 -11.01 5.15 0.54
CA ARG A 61 -9.67 5.67 0.27
C ARG A 61 -9.62 6.08 -1.20
N LEU A 62 -9.20 7.33 -1.46
CA LEU A 62 -9.01 7.85 -2.81
C LEU A 62 -7.61 8.41 -2.96
N PHE A 63 -7.02 8.11 -4.11
CA PHE A 63 -5.82 8.77 -4.59
C PHE A 63 -6.20 9.83 -5.61
N GLY A 64 -5.66 11.03 -5.44
CA GLY A 64 -5.95 12.14 -6.36
C GLY A 64 -4.94 13.27 -6.26
N LYS A 65 -5.01 14.16 -7.23
CA LYS A 65 -4.17 15.36 -7.31
C LYS A 65 -4.89 16.55 -6.69
N VAL A 66 -4.23 17.28 -5.81
CA VAL A 66 -4.74 18.55 -5.26
C VAL A 66 -4.87 19.57 -6.38
N VAL A 67 -6.10 20.00 -6.65
CA VAL A 67 -6.40 20.99 -7.69
C VAL A 67 -6.71 22.37 -7.11
N SER A 68 -7.03 22.45 -5.81
CA SER A 68 -7.14 23.72 -5.07
C SER A 68 -6.92 23.54 -3.58
N VAL A 69 -6.42 24.60 -2.94
CA VAL A 69 -6.43 24.76 -1.48
C VAL A 69 -7.56 25.71 -1.13
N ASP A 70 -8.70 25.19 -0.68
CA ASP A 70 -9.94 25.94 -0.46
C ASP A 70 -9.90 26.73 0.84
N THR A 71 -9.27 26.14 1.88
CA THR A 71 -8.99 26.81 3.16
C THR A 71 -7.60 26.40 3.61
N ALA A 72 -6.72 27.40 3.79
CA ALA A 72 -5.36 27.18 4.25
C ALA A 72 -5.31 26.51 5.62
N TRP A 73 -4.16 25.89 5.92
CA TRP A 73 -3.91 25.28 7.22
C TRP A 73 -4.24 26.21 8.39
N SER A 74 -4.95 25.68 9.35
CA SER A 74 -5.27 26.33 10.62
C SER A 74 -4.45 25.73 11.76
N ASP A 75 -3.55 26.50 12.36
CA ASP A 75 -2.81 26.07 13.54
C ASP A 75 -3.73 25.89 14.77
N GLU A 76 -4.88 26.57 14.81
CA GLU A 76 -5.87 26.42 15.88
C GLU A 76 -6.63 25.09 15.78
N TYR A 77 -7.06 24.73 14.55
CA TYR A 77 -7.90 23.54 14.32
C TYR A 77 -7.11 22.36 13.77
N GLN A 78 -5.82 22.53 13.49
CA GLN A 78 -4.91 21.49 12.96
C GLN A 78 -5.47 20.78 11.72
N ASN A 79 -6.02 21.55 10.78
CA ASN A 79 -6.58 21.03 9.54
C ASN A 79 -6.49 22.00 8.37
N ILE A 80 -6.68 21.48 7.18
CA ILE A 80 -6.73 22.19 5.91
C ILE A 80 -7.96 21.70 5.12
N THR A 81 -8.48 22.49 4.20
CA THR A 81 -9.48 22.01 3.24
C THR A 81 -8.91 22.14 1.85
N VAL A 82 -8.85 21.03 1.14
CA VAL A 82 -8.35 20.96 -0.25
C VAL A 82 -9.37 20.25 -1.13
N THR A 83 -9.33 20.50 -2.43
CA THR A 83 -10.08 19.73 -3.42
C THR A 83 -9.12 18.90 -4.25
N ILE A 84 -9.44 17.63 -4.43
CA ILE A 84 -8.66 16.68 -5.25
C ILE A 84 -9.41 16.30 -6.51
N GLN A 85 -8.67 16.07 -7.60
CA GLN A 85 -9.12 15.40 -8.81
C GLN A 85 -8.62 13.97 -8.77
N VAL A 86 -9.51 13.01 -8.96
CA VAL A 86 -9.21 11.56 -9.00
C VAL A 86 -9.04 11.14 -10.46
N GLY A 87 -7.82 10.74 -10.84
CA GLY A 87 -7.51 10.37 -12.22
C GLY A 87 -7.94 11.45 -13.23
N GLU A 88 -8.63 11.03 -14.30
CA GLU A 88 -9.12 11.91 -15.37
C GLU A 88 -10.51 12.53 -15.08
N LEU A 89 -11.05 12.39 -13.86
CA LEU A 89 -12.40 12.83 -13.49
C LEU A 89 -12.45 14.32 -13.13
N ALA A 90 -12.08 15.20 -14.06
CA ALA A 90 -12.01 16.64 -13.83
C ALA A 90 -13.37 17.29 -13.47
N ASP A 91 -14.49 16.72 -13.98
CA ASP A 91 -15.84 17.22 -13.72
C ASP A 91 -16.44 16.70 -12.40
N GLN A 92 -15.71 15.83 -11.70
CA GLN A 92 -16.14 15.21 -10.43
C GLN A 92 -15.08 15.36 -9.34
N PRO A 93 -14.70 16.59 -8.98
CA PRO A 93 -13.71 16.83 -7.94
C PRO A 93 -14.28 16.45 -6.55
N ILE A 94 -13.42 16.01 -5.65
CA ILE A 94 -13.77 15.65 -4.28
C ILE A 94 -13.12 16.65 -3.33
N GLN A 95 -13.93 17.31 -2.51
CA GLN A 95 -13.42 18.17 -1.45
C GLN A 95 -12.99 17.30 -0.24
N CYS A 96 -11.82 17.55 0.31
CA CYS A 96 -11.32 16.95 1.55
C CYS A 96 -11.54 17.97 2.68
N PHE A 97 -12.73 17.91 3.31
CA PHE A 97 -13.14 18.92 4.28
C PHE A 97 -12.47 18.72 5.63
N ARG A 98 -11.70 19.73 6.07
CA ARG A 98 -10.94 19.70 7.31
C ARG A 98 -10.02 18.48 7.41
N LEU A 99 -9.28 18.24 6.34
CA LEU A 99 -8.28 17.20 6.25
C LEU A 99 -7.20 17.39 7.31
N THR A 100 -6.87 16.30 8.00
CA THR A 100 -5.83 16.23 9.04
C THR A 100 -4.76 15.22 8.65
N GLY A 101 -3.72 15.09 9.45
CA GLY A 101 -2.67 14.08 9.26
C GLY A 101 -1.30 14.68 9.04
N GLU A 102 -0.29 13.83 9.12
CA GLU A 102 1.10 14.22 8.90
C GLU A 102 1.31 14.73 7.48
N GLY A 103 1.97 15.88 7.31
CA GLY A 103 2.17 16.53 6.01
C GLY A 103 0.99 17.36 5.50
N ALA A 104 -0.21 17.28 6.12
CA ALA A 104 -1.37 18.04 5.66
C ALA A 104 -1.16 19.57 5.71
N LYS A 105 -0.32 20.05 6.63
CA LYS A 105 0.03 21.47 6.77
C LYS A 105 0.68 22.05 5.53
N ASP A 106 1.46 21.25 4.82
CA ASP A 106 2.34 21.69 3.72
C ASP A 106 1.74 21.42 2.34
N LEU A 107 0.47 20.95 2.30
CA LEU A 107 -0.22 20.66 1.03
C LEU A 107 -0.38 21.90 0.15
N LYS A 108 -0.14 21.69 -1.12
CA LYS A 108 -0.27 22.70 -2.18
C LYS A 108 -0.89 22.11 -3.45
N GLU A 109 -1.36 22.98 -4.32
CA GLU A 109 -1.82 22.56 -5.66
C GLU A 109 -0.72 21.80 -6.40
N GLY A 110 -1.13 20.71 -7.03
CA GLY A 110 -0.26 19.82 -7.78
C GLY A 110 0.20 18.60 -6.98
N ASP A 111 0.07 18.60 -5.65
CA ASP A 111 0.43 17.43 -4.83
C ASP A 111 -0.48 16.25 -5.14
N GLU A 112 0.11 15.08 -5.25
CA GLU A 112 -0.61 13.81 -5.38
C GLU A 112 -0.71 13.16 -4.00
N ILE A 113 -1.93 12.91 -3.54
CA ILE A 113 -2.19 12.46 -2.17
C ILE A 113 -3.20 11.31 -2.12
N THR A 114 -3.06 10.49 -1.09
CA THR A 114 -4.08 9.50 -0.72
C THR A 114 -4.80 9.98 0.54
N VAL A 115 -6.12 10.07 0.46
CA VAL A 115 -6.99 10.49 1.55
C VAL A 115 -7.94 9.36 1.92
N GLU A 116 -8.20 9.19 3.22
CA GLU A 116 -9.17 8.24 3.74
C GLU A 116 -10.21 8.93 4.60
N GLY A 117 -11.47 8.54 4.44
CA GLY A 117 -12.59 9.09 5.20
C GLY A 117 -13.94 8.65 4.68
N ILE A 118 -14.99 9.18 5.27
CA ILE A 118 -16.38 8.98 4.82
C ILE A 118 -16.69 9.99 3.72
N LEU A 119 -17.08 9.52 2.56
CA LEU A 119 -17.61 10.38 1.48
C LEU A 119 -19.07 10.68 1.72
N LYS A 120 -19.47 11.91 1.49
CA LYS A 120 -20.85 12.39 1.58
C LYS A 120 -21.16 13.42 0.49
N ASN A 121 -22.45 13.62 0.23
CA ASN A 121 -22.96 14.75 -0.53
C ASN A 121 -23.51 15.79 0.46
N TYR A 122 -22.76 16.83 0.74
CA TYR A 122 -23.17 17.92 1.62
C TYR A 122 -23.70 19.08 0.79
N GLN A 123 -25.02 19.28 0.81
CA GLN A 123 -25.71 20.36 0.09
C GLN A 123 -25.31 20.48 -1.40
N GLY A 124 -25.02 19.35 -2.04
CA GLY A 124 -24.62 19.30 -3.44
C GLY A 124 -23.09 19.30 -3.68
N THR A 125 -22.28 19.46 -2.64
CA THR A 125 -20.83 19.25 -2.70
C THR A 125 -20.49 17.83 -2.30
N VAL A 126 -19.80 17.09 -3.16
CA VAL A 126 -19.27 15.76 -2.80
C VAL A 126 -17.95 15.94 -2.10
N GLU A 127 -17.88 15.48 -0.86
CA GLU A 127 -16.72 15.70 -0.01
C GLU A 127 -16.42 14.50 0.87
N PHE A 128 -15.14 14.36 1.25
CA PHE A 128 -14.80 13.66 2.48
C PHE A 128 -15.27 14.50 3.68
N ASP A 129 -16.07 13.90 4.57
CA ASP A 129 -16.55 14.56 5.78
C ASP A 129 -15.38 14.89 6.72
N LYS A 130 -15.63 15.81 7.66
CA LYS A 130 -14.66 16.12 8.71
C LYS A 130 -14.17 14.84 9.41
N GLY A 131 -12.89 14.79 9.69
CA GLY A 131 -12.23 13.60 10.25
C GLY A 131 -11.59 12.74 9.17
N CYS A 132 -11.62 13.17 7.92
CA CYS A 132 -10.77 12.56 6.90
C CYS A 132 -9.29 12.83 7.20
N VAL A 133 -8.45 11.89 6.77
CA VAL A 133 -7.02 11.88 7.08
C VAL A 133 -6.21 11.79 5.80
N LEU A 134 -5.15 12.58 5.73
CA LEU A 134 -4.07 12.37 4.76
C LEU A 134 -3.37 11.06 5.15
N VAL A 135 -3.50 10.03 4.32
CA VAL A 135 -2.79 8.75 4.49
C VAL A 135 -1.31 8.92 4.13
N GLY A 136 -1.06 9.77 3.14
CA GLY A 136 0.28 10.14 2.70
C GLY A 136 0.28 10.68 1.26
N PHE A 137 1.48 10.94 0.77
CA PHE A 137 1.72 11.42 -0.58
C PHE A 137 1.88 10.25 -1.55
N GLY A 138 1.43 10.41 -2.80
CA GLY A 138 1.37 9.36 -3.79
C GLY A 138 0.22 8.38 -3.59
N GLU A 139 0.17 7.34 -4.43
CA GLU A 139 -0.83 6.29 -4.36
C GLU A 139 -0.48 5.26 -3.29
N ILE A 140 -1.22 5.27 -2.19
CA ILE A 140 -1.04 4.32 -1.08
C ILE A 140 -2.22 3.35 -1.07
N VAL A 141 -1.99 2.17 -1.64
CA VAL A 141 -2.96 1.07 -1.64
C VAL A 141 -3.03 0.44 -0.25
N SER A 142 -4.25 0.19 0.24
CA SER A 142 -4.43 -0.52 1.51
C SER A 142 -4.05 -1.99 1.35
N GLN A 143 -3.64 -2.63 2.45
CA GLN A 143 -3.37 -4.08 2.45
C GLN A 143 -4.62 -4.87 2.03
N ALA A 144 -5.79 -4.45 2.50
CA ALA A 144 -7.07 -5.06 2.12
C ALA A 144 -7.32 -4.97 0.61
N ALA A 145 -7.07 -3.82 -0.01
CA ALA A 145 -7.22 -3.64 -1.45
C ALA A 145 -6.19 -4.46 -2.25
N THR A 146 -4.97 -4.60 -1.74
CA THR A 146 -3.97 -5.50 -2.34
C THR A 146 -4.43 -6.96 -2.31
N LEU A 147 -5.01 -7.42 -1.18
CA LEU A 147 -5.58 -8.76 -1.06
C LEU A 147 -6.72 -9.00 -2.04
N ASP A 148 -7.67 -8.07 -2.10
CA ASP A 148 -8.84 -8.18 -2.98
C ASP A 148 -8.40 -8.20 -4.46
N ALA A 149 -7.43 -7.36 -4.85
CA ALA A 149 -6.84 -7.40 -6.20
C ALA A 149 -6.13 -8.73 -6.49
N ALA A 150 -5.40 -9.28 -5.51
CA ALA A 150 -4.74 -10.58 -5.65
C ALA A 150 -5.74 -11.72 -5.85
N TYR A 151 -6.83 -11.72 -5.09
CA TYR A 151 -7.89 -12.73 -5.19
C TYR A 151 -8.76 -12.59 -6.46
N ALA A 152 -8.73 -11.43 -7.13
CA ALA A 152 -9.36 -11.21 -8.44
C ALA A 152 -8.50 -11.67 -9.62
N LEU A 153 -7.25 -12.08 -9.41
CA LEU A 153 -6.35 -12.55 -10.46
C LEU A 153 -6.86 -13.86 -11.09
N GLU A 154 -6.84 -13.92 -12.40
CA GLU A 154 -7.02 -15.17 -13.15
C GLU A 154 -5.81 -16.11 -12.92
N ASP A 155 -6.03 -17.42 -13.15
CA ASP A 155 -4.94 -18.41 -13.03
C ASP A 155 -3.76 -18.04 -13.94
N GLY A 156 -2.57 -18.04 -13.37
CA GLY A 156 -1.32 -17.65 -14.02
C GLY A 156 -1.06 -16.14 -14.08
N ALA A 157 -2.00 -15.29 -13.68
CA ALA A 157 -1.81 -13.84 -13.63
C ALA A 157 -1.09 -13.41 -12.35
N ALA A 158 -0.44 -12.24 -12.41
CA ALA A 158 0.26 -11.63 -11.29
C ALA A 158 -0.07 -10.13 -11.18
N LEU A 159 0.06 -9.58 -9.98
CA LEU A 159 0.02 -8.12 -9.80
C LEU A 159 1.19 -7.48 -10.57
N THR A 160 0.95 -6.34 -11.17
CA THR A 160 1.92 -5.64 -12.02
C THR A 160 3.05 -4.98 -11.23
N LYS A 161 2.82 -4.73 -9.95
CA LYS A 161 3.81 -4.13 -9.04
C LYS A 161 4.06 -5.09 -7.88
N PRO A 162 5.29 -5.16 -7.35
CA PRO A 162 5.54 -5.87 -6.10
C PRO A 162 4.75 -5.23 -4.96
N SER A 163 4.49 -6.01 -3.94
CA SER A 163 3.69 -5.60 -2.78
C SER A 163 4.40 -5.98 -1.49
N VAL A 164 4.09 -5.27 -0.41
CA VAL A 164 4.45 -5.68 0.93
C VAL A 164 3.17 -5.90 1.74
N LEU A 165 3.04 -7.08 2.32
CA LEU A 165 1.91 -7.41 3.19
C LEU A 165 2.42 -7.86 4.56
N LYS A 166 1.66 -7.46 5.58
CA LYS A 166 1.87 -7.87 6.97
C LYS A 166 0.77 -8.84 7.38
N GLY A 167 1.14 -9.96 8.00
CA GLY A 167 0.16 -10.94 8.46
C GLY A 167 0.72 -11.87 9.51
N VAL A 168 -0.16 -12.71 10.05
CA VAL A 168 0.20 -13.75 11.03
C VAL A 168 0.32 -15.09 10.31
N ILE A 169 1.38 -15.83 10.59
CA ILE A 169 1.57 -17.18 10.04
C ILE A 169 0.49 -18.12 10.57
N SER A 170 -0.36 -18.62 9.67
CA SER A 170 -1.41 -19.58 9.98
C SER A 170 -0.95 -21.04 9.81
N SER A 171 0.00 -21.28 8.89
CA SER A 171 0.61 -22.61 8.69
C SER A 171 2.03 -22.50 8.13
N ILE A 172 2.82 -23.57 8.42
CA ILE A 172 4.09 -23.83 7.74
C ILE A 172 3.83 -24.94 6.74
N ASP A 173 3.80 -24.59 5.45
CA ASP A 173 3.44 -25.52 4.38
C ASP A 173 4.63 -26.38 3.94
N SER A 174 5.84 -25.82 4.05
CA SER A 174 7.11 -26.51 3.84
C SER A 174 8.15 -25.95 4.81
N ALA A 175 8.69 -26.81 5.66
CA ALA A 175 9.69 -26.44 6.65
C ALA A 175 10.94 -25.87 6.00
N TRP A 176 11.74 -25.13 6.78
CA TRP A 176 13.02 -24.60 6.34
C TRP A 176 13.91 -25.66 5.68
N SER A 177 14.45 -25.31 4.56
CA SER A 177 15.43 -26.13 3.83
C SER A 177 16.82 -25.51 3.91
N ASP A 178 17.75 -26.20 4.57
CA ASP A 178 19.15 -25.76 4.62
C ASP A 178 19.84 -25.85 3.23
N GLU A 179 19.31 -26.67 2.32
CA GLU A 179 19.80 -26.79 0.93
C GLU A 179 19.40 -25.59 0.09
N TYR A 180 18.11 -25.17 0.19
CA TYR A 180 17.55 -24.10 -0.64
C TYR A 180 17.45 -22.77 0.11
N GLN A 181 17.79 -22.71 1.39
CA GLN A 181 17.75 -21.52 2.23
C GLN A 181 16.39 -20.78 2.17
N ASN A 182 15.30 -21.54 2.25
CA ASN A 182 13.95 -20.98 2.22
C ASN A 182 12.93 -21.82 3.01
N ILE A 183 11.79 -21.23 3.28
CA ILE A 183 10.62 -21.82 3.93
C ILE A 183 9.37 -21.46 3.10
N THR A 184 8.31 -22.25 3.17
CA THR A 184 7.01 -21.87 2.63
C THR A 184 6.00 -21.80 3.77
N VAL A 185 5.38 -20.65 3.95
CA VAL A 185 4.38 -20.40 4.98
C VAL A 185 3.13 -19.78 4.37
N THR A 186 2.00 -19.93 5.05
CA THR A 186 0.77 -19.20 4.72
C THR A 186 0.49 -18.16 5.80
N ILE A 187 0.17 -16.94 5.40
CA ILE A 187 -0.17 -15.84 6.29
C ILE A 187 -1.63 -15.43 6.13
N VAL A 188 -2.21 -14.92 7.20
CA VAL A 188 -3.51 -14.24 7.24
C VAL A 188 -3.26 -12.77 7.57
N CYS A 189 -3.72 -11.90 6.68
CA CYS A 189 -3.57 -10.46 6.82
C CYS A 189 -4.86 -9.86 7.38
N ASP A 190 -4.75 -8.93 8.34
CA ASP A 190 -5.87 -8.17 8.91
C ASP A 190 -7.05 -9.06 9.40
N GLY A 191 -6.78 -10.32 9.82
CA GLY A 191 -7.79 -11.27 10.27
C GLY A 191 -8.74 -11.77 9.18
N LYS A 192 -8.39 -11.60 7.90
CA LYS A 192 -9.16 -12.12 6.76
C LYS A 192 -8.84 -13.60 6.50
N ASP A 193 -9.37 -14.47 7.35
CA ASP A 193 -9.13 -15.94 7.28
C ASP A 193 -9.56 -16.57 5.94
N GLU A 194 -10.48 -15.92 5.24
CA GLU A 194 -10.96 -16.35 3.93
C GLU A 194 -10.04 -15.94 2.75
N GLN A 195 -9.04 -15.11 3.02
CA GLN A 195 -8.08 -14.61 2.03
C GLN A 195 -6.63 -14.87 2.47
N PRO A 196 -6.23 -16.14 2.77
CA PRO A 196 -4.85 -16.45 3.14
C PRO A 196 -3.92 -16.30 1.94
N ILE A 197 -2.68 -15.87 2.17
CA ILE A 197 -1.64 -15.79 1.14
C ILE A 197 -0.49 -16.72 1.47
N GLN A 198 -0.11 -17.56 0.51
CA GLN A 198 1.08 -18.39 0.63
C GLN A 198 2.33 -17.57 0.29
N CYS A 199 3.35 -17.64 1.13
CA CYS A 199 4.67 -17.05 0.89
C CYS A 199 5.58 -18.18 0.36
N TYR A 200 5.59 -18.37 -0.96
CA TYR A 200 6.26 -19.51 -1.58
C TYR A 200 7.79 -19.31 -1.64
N ARG A 201 8.51 -20.21 -0.95
CA ARG A 201 9.97 -20.16 -0.86
C ARG A 201 10.48 -18.82 -0.33
N LEU A 202 9.86 -18.36 0.75
CA LEU A 202 10.25 -17.17 1.49
C LEU A 202 11.71 -17.27 1.94
N VAL A 203 12.48 -16.21 1.68
CA VAL A 203 13.87 -16.07 2.10
C VAL A 203 14.04 -14.85 2.99
N GLY A 204 15.21 -14.65 3.56
CA GLY A 204 15.59 -13.48 4.35
C GLY A 204 16.08 -13.84 5.74
N GLU A 205 16.65 -12.84 6.41
CA GLU A 205 17.11 -12.99 7.79
C GLU A 205 15.93 -13.32 8.72
N GLY A 206 16.11 -14.29 9.61
CA GLY A 206 15.06 -14.75 10.51
C GLY A 206 14.05 -15.75 9.91
N ALA A 207 14.09 -16.02 8.59
CA ALA A 207 13.13 -16.92 7.96
C ALA A 207 13.21 -18.38 8.46
N LYS A 208 14.38 -18.80 8.93
CA LYS A 208 14.60 -20.15 9.49
C LYS A 208 13.90 -20.38 10.83
N GLU A 209 13.75 -19.32 11.60
CA GLU A 209 13.23 -19.34 12.96
C GLU A 209 11.70 -19.15 13.04
N LEU A 210 11.04 -18.93 11.89
CA LEU A 210 9.60 -18.67 11.83
C LEU A 210 8.75 -19.81 12.37
N ALA A 211 7.72 -19.45 13.13
CA ALA A 211 6.74 -20.34 13.72
C ALA A 211 5.30 -19.90 13.44
N VAL A 212 4.35 -20.83 13.51
CA VAL A 212 2.92 -20.50 13.46
C VAL A 212 2.56 -19.54 14.60
N GLY A 213 1.85 -18.46 14.26
CA GLY A 213 1.49 -17.38 15.17
C GLY A 213 2.41 -16.16 15.13
N ASP A 214 3.56 -16.25 14.46
CA ASP A 214 4.44 -15.08 14.29
C ASP A 214 3.80 -14.06 13.35
N GLU A 215 3.90 -12.79 13.72
CA GLU A 215 3.55 -11.67 12.83
C GLU A 215 4.78 -11.35 11.96
N ILE A 216 4.59 -11.41 10.65
CA ILE A 216 5.66 -11.15 9.67
C ILE A 216 5.22 -10.15 8.62
N ALA A 217 6.18 -9.53 7.96
CA ALA A 217 5.96 -8.77 6.74
C ALA A 217 6.74 -9.40 5.59
N VAL A 218 6.09 -9.53 4.43
CA VAL A 218 6.67 -10.18 3.24
C VAL A 218 6.58 -9.24 2.05
N PHE A 219 7.71 -9.06 1.37
CA PHE A 219 7.82 -8.31 0.13
C PHE A 219 7.97 -9.25 -1.05
N GLY A 220 7.29 -8.96 -2.17
CA GLY A 220 7.42 -9.70 -3.41
C GLY A 220 6.28 -9.46 -4.39
N THR A 221 6.31 -10.21 -5.49
CA THR A 221 5.22 -10.20 -6.47
C THR A 221 4.16 -11.22 -6.08
N ILE A 222 2.90 -10.81 -6.05
CA ILE A 222 1.77 -11.69 -5.76
C ILE A 222 1.19 -12.18 -7.08
N LYS A 223 0.86 -13.48 -7.15
CA LYS A 223 0.25 -14.13 -8.30
C LYS A 223 -0.82 -15.13 -7.89
N ASN A 224 -1.65 -15.51 -8.84
CA ASN A 224 -2.50 -16.68 -8.75
C ASN A 224 -1.81 -17.85 -9.47
N TYR A 225 -1.39 -18.85 -8.73
CA TYR A 225 -0.81 -20.07 -9.29
C TYR A 225 -1.75 -21.25 -9.07
N LYS A 226 -2.44 -21.68 -10.10
CA LYS A 226 -3.39 -22.80 -10.08
C LYS A 226 -4.45 -22.70 -8.97
N GLY A 227 -4.95 -21.50 -8.76
CA GLY A 227 -5.95 -21.19 -7.74
C GLY A 227 -5.39 -20.90 -6.34
N THR A 228 -4.07 -20.98 -6.15
CA THR A 228 -3.41 -20.53 -4.92
C THR A 228 -2.93 -19.10 -5.11
N ILE A 229 -3.37 -18.20 -4.24
CA ILE A 229 -2.83 -16.84 -4.21
C ILE A 229 -1.54 -16.86 -3.38
N GLU A 230 -0.44 -16.52 -4.03
CA GLU A 230 0.88 -16.64 -3.42
C GLU A 230 1.79 -15.46 -3.75
N PHE A 231 2.66 -15.12 -2.82
CA PHE A 231 3.91 -14.46 -3.18
C PHE A 231 4.76 -15.45 -3.97
N ASP A 232 5.22 -15.04 -5.15
CA ASP A 232 6.08 -15.89 -5.99
C ASP A 232 7.43 -16.16 -5.32
N LYS A 233 8.12 -17.19 -5.80
CA LYS A 233 9.46 -17.53 -5.30
C LYS A 233 10.39 -16.31 -5.33
N GLY A 234 11.21 -16.18 -4.30
CA GLY A 234 12.09 -15.02 -4.13
C GLY A 234 11.42 -13.89 -3.38
N CYS A 235 10.23 -14.12 -2.82
CA CYS A 235 9.68 -13.21 -1.83
C CYS A 235 10.58 -13.19 -0.59
N VAL A 236 10.63 -12.02 0.06
CA VAL A 236 11.62 -11.73 1.11
C VAL A 236 10.90 -11.36 2.41
N LEU A 237 11.38 -11.94 3.51
CA LEU A 237 11.00 -11.51 4.85
C LEU A 237 11.61 -10.12 5.11
N VAL A 238 10.77 -9.17 5.47
CA VAL A 238 11.20 -7.81 5.86
C VAL A 238 10.80 -7.54 7.30
N PRO A 239 11.56 -6.73 8.05
CA PRO A 239 11.15 -6.33 9.39
C PRO A 239 9.80 -5.63 9.38
N VAL A 240 8.94 -5.94 10.35
CA VAL A 240 7.57 -5.38 10.42
C VAL A 240 7.57 -3.86 10.54
N ASP A 241 8.55 -3.29 11.24
CA ASP A 241 8.75 -1.85 11.41
C ASP A 241 9.29 -1.16 10.13
N SER A 242 9.85 -1.92 9.20
CA SER A 242 10.37 -1.41 7.92
C SER A 242 9.30 -1.30 6.82
N VAL A 243 8.06 -1.72 7.06
CA VAL A 243 6.97 -1.76 6.04
C VAL A 243 6.75 -0.39 5.39
N ALA A 244 6.83 0.71 6.16
CA ALA A 244 6.69 2.07 5.63
C ALA A 244 7.82 2.41 4.64
N SER A 245 9.08 2.14 5.02
CA SER A 245 10.25 2.34 4.15
C SER A 245 10.14 1.49 2.87
N VAL A 246 9.73 0.23 2.99
CA VAL A 246 9.52 -0.68 1.84
C VAL A 246 8.46 -0.12 0.87
N LYS A 247 7.34 0.38 1.38
CA LYS A 247 6.30 1.02 0.55
C LYS A 247 6.84 2.24 -0.19
N ASN A 248 7.63 3.07 0.48
CA ASN A 248 8.26 4.24 -0.12
C ASN A 248 9.25 3.85 -1.23
N VAL A 249 10.04 2.79 -1.02
CA VAL A 249 10.93 2.23 -2.05
C VAL A 249 10.13 1.74 -3.26
N ILE A 250 9.07 0.95 -3.05
CA ILE A 250 8.20 0.48 -4.14
C ILE A 250 7.64 1.66 -4.95
N ALA A 251 7.15 2.69 -4.26
CA ALA A 251 6.62 3.90 -4.89
C ALA A 251 7.69 4.65 -5.70
N ALA A 252 8.91 4.77 -5.17
CA ALA A 252 10.04 5.42 -5.85
C ALA A 252 10.44 4.69 -7.13
N TYR A 253 10.50 3.36 -7.09
CA TYR A 253 10.82 2.52 -8.25
C TYR A 253 9.68 2.47 -9.29
N ALA A 254 8.47 2.87 -8.94
CA ALA A 254 7.35 3.01 -9.87
C ALA A 254 7.32 4.37 -10.60
N LEU A 255 8.19 5.32 -10.22
CA LEU A 255 8.30 6.61 -10.88
C LEU A 255 8.78 6.46 -12.31
N ALA A 256 8.16 7.18 -13.24
CA ALA A 256 8.68 7.32 -14.59
C ALA A 256 10.06 8.03 -14.58
N GLU A 257 10.87 7.75 -15.60
CA GLU A 257 12.17 8.44 -15.75
C GLU A 257 11.99 9.97 -15.76
N ASP A 258 12.90 10.66 -15.09
CA ASP A 258 12.91 12.12 -14.89
C ASP A 258 11.67 12.68 -14.15
N THR A 259 11.01 11.85 -13.35
CA THR A 259 9.93 12.30 -12.45
C THR A 259 10.35 12.17 -10.97
N ALA A 260 9.69 12.94 -10.12
CA ALA A 260 9.94 12.98 -8.68
C ALA A 260 8.64 12.88 -7.89
N MET A 261 8.72 12.40 -6.66
CA MET A 261 7.62 12.51 -5.70
C MET A 261 7.36 13.99 -5.39
N THR A 262 6.12 14.31 -5.09
CA THR A 262 5.69 15.70 -4.80
C THR A 262 5.97 16.11 -3.35
N ALA A 263 6.24 15.15 -2.47
CA ALA A 263 6.51 15.40 -1.05
C ALA A 263 7.75 14.67 -0.55
N GLU A 264 8.27 15.16 0.57
CA GLU A 264 9.34 14.50 1.28
C GLU A 264 8.91 13.12 1.79
N THR A 265 9.85 12.20 1.75
CA THR A 265 9.66 10.80 2.10
C THR A 265 10.81 10.36 2.98
N THR A 266 10.52 9.52 3.96
CA THR A 266 11.54 8.97 4.86
C THR A 266 11.77 7.50 4.56
N ILE A 267 13.04 7.10 4.44
CA ILE A 267 13.47 5.71 4.32
C ILE A 267 14.57 5.42 5.33
N THR A 268 14.42 4.30 6.04
CA THR A 268 15.47 3.70 6.86
C THR A 268 16.10 2.54 6.11
N GLY A 269 17.43 2.46 6.10
CA GLY A 269 18.15 1.40 5.41
C GLY A 269 19.64 1.39 5.74
N VAL A 270 20.36 0.43 5.17
CA VAL A 270 21.78 0.20 5.41
C VAL A 270 22.60 0.72 4.23
N ILE A 271 23.68 1.44 4.50
CA ILE A 271 24.64 1.92 3.48
C ILE A 271 25.37 0.73 2.86
N VAL A 272 25.23 0.59 1.55
CA VAL A 272 25.90 -0.47 0.77
C VAL A 272 27.08 0.04 -0.06
N ALA A 273 27.16 1.36 -0.28
CA ALA A 273 28.30 1.98 -0.97
C ALA A 273 28.37 3.49 -0.69
N ILE A 274 29.55 4.07 -0.85
CA ILE A 274 29.80 5.51 -0.77
C ILE A 274 30.39 6.02 -2.10
N PRO A 275 29.53 6.31 -3.10
CA PRO A 275 29.98 6.80 -4.42
C PRO A 275 30.78 8.11 -4.37
N THR A 276 30.46 9.01 -3.43
CA THR A 276 31.20 10.26 -3.24
C THR A 276 31.43 10.47 -1.76
N ALA A 277 32.69 10.49 -1.34
CA ALA A 277 33.09 10.76 0.03
C ALA A 277 32.68 12.17 0.49
N TRP A 278 32.66 12.38 1.81
CA TRP A 278 32.37 13.68 2.40
C TRP A 278 33.23 14.80 1.81
N SER A 279 32.60 15.91 1.50
CA SER A 279 33.23 17.12 1.03
C SER A 279 33.15 18.19 2.10
N ASP A 280 34.30 18.62 2.65
CA ASP A 280 34.36 19.75 3.60
C ASP A 280 33.97 21.08 2.92
N GLU A 281 34.12 21.21 1.60
CA GLU A 281 33.72 22.40 0.83
C GLU A 281 32.20 22.48 0.69
N TYR A 282 31.56 21.36 0.33
CA TYR A 282 30.11 21.33 0.05
C TYR A 282 29.28 20.80 1.22
N GLN A 283 29.92 20.36 2.30
CA GLN A 283 29.27 19.83 3.51
C GLN A 283 28.23 18.74 3.21
N ASN A 284 28.58 17.79 2.33
CA ASN A 284 27.73 16.68 1.96
C ASN A 284 28.51 15.43 1.54
N ILE A 285 27.82 14.31 1.50
CA ILE A 285 28.28 13.00 1.06
C ILE A 285 27.23 12.40 0.11
N THR A 286 27.63 11.49 -0.79
CA THR A 286 26.67 10.69 -1.54
C THR A 286 26.83 9.22 -1.17
N VAL A 287 25.76 8.61 -0.69
CA VAL A 287 25.73 7.20 -0.30
C VAL A 287 24.66 6.45 -1.05
N ASN A 288 24.86 5.16 -1.25
CA ASN A 288 23.83 4.22 -1.71
C ASN A 288 23.36 3.41 -0.51
N MET A 289 22.04 3.30 -0.32
CA MET A 289 21.46 2.52 0.75
C MET A 289 20.41 1.54 0.22
N VAL A 290 20.13 0.50 0.98
CA VAL A 290 19.05 -0.45 0.74
C VAL A 290 18.18 -0.53 1.99
N ALA A 291 16.85 -0.51 1.82
CA ALA A 291 15.95 -0.85 2.91
C ALA A 291 16.08 -2.34 3.25
N ALA A 292 15.86 -2.72 4.50
CA ALA A 292 16.03 -4.10 4.96
C ALA A 292 15.26 -5.11 4.09
N GLY A 293 15.96 -6.12 3.61
CA GLY A 293 15.41 -7.16 2.73
C GLY A 293 15.22 -6.78 1.26
N LEU A 294 15.60 -5.55 0.84
CA LEU A 294 15.40 -5.06 -0.53
C LEU A 294 16.74 -4.82 -1.27
N GLU A 295 17.60 -5.79 -1.28
CA GLU A 295 19.00 -5.68 -1.77
C GLU A 295 19.10 -5.26 -3.24
N ASP A 296 18.11 -5.60 -4.07
CA ASP A 296 18.03 -5.21 -5.48
C ASP A 296 17.47 -3.78 -5.70
N TYR A 297 17.01 -3.11 -4.64
CA TYR A 297 16.34 -1.81 -4.68
C TYR A 297 17.22 -0.72 -4.05
N VAL A 298 18.30 -0.39 -4.73
CA VAL A 298 19.27 0.59 -4.24
C VAL A 298 18.73 2.01 -4.38
N ILE A 299 18.75 2.77 -3.30
CA ILE A 299 18.43 4.20 -3.28
C ILE A 299 19.72 4.99 -3.11
N GLN A 300 19.98 5.91 -4.02
CA GLN A 300 21.10 6.84 -3.87
C GLN A 300 20.64 8.06 -3.05
N CYS A 301 21.36 8.39 -1.98
CA CYS A 301 21.17 9.63 -1.23
C CYS A 301 22.14 10.68 -1.80
N TYR A 302 21.66 11.46 -2.80
CA TYR A 302 22.51 12.39 -3.52
C TYR A 302 22.75 13.68 -2.72
N ARG A 303 24.03 13.91 -2.40
CA ARG A 303 24.46 15.05 -1.61
C ARG A 303 23.76 15.15 -0.26
N LEU A 304 23.70 14.01 0.44
CA LEU A 304 23.15 13.88 1.80
C LEU A 304 23.88 14.84 2.75
N THR A 305 23.11 15.55 3.55
CA THR A 305 23.59 16.48 4.59
C THR A 305 23.04 16.05 5.96
N GLY A 306 23.44 16.72 7.01
CA GLY A 306 22.93 16.49 8.38
C GLY A 306 24.04 16.20 9.37
N GLU A 307 23.67 16.22 10.65
CA GLU A 307 24.60 15.88 11.74
C GLU A 307 25.02 14.41 11.63
N GLY A 308 26.31 14.12 11.74
CA GLY A 308 26.84 12.75 11.60
C GLY A 308 27.11 12.31 10.16
N ALA A 309 26.62 13.02 9.12
CA ALA A 309 26.80 12.61 7.72
C ALA A 309 28.27 12.49 7.32
N LYS A 310 29.18 13.23 7.94
CA LYS A 310 30.63 13.17 7.70
C LYS A 310 31.25 11.83 8.08
N ASP A 311 30.72 11.16 9.10
CA ASP A 311 31.31 9.98 9.72
C ASP A 311 30.71 8.67 9.22
N LEU A 312 29.77 8.72 8.25
CA LEU A 312 29.07 7.58 7.68
C LEU A 312 30.02 6.60 6.99
N LYS A 313 29.72 5.31 7.13
CA LYS A 313 30.48 4.18 6.56
C LYS A 313 29.52 3.17 5.94
N GLU A 314 30.04 2.34 5.06
CA GLU A 314 29.36 1.14 4.59
C GLU A 314 29.01 0.23 5.79
N GLY A 315 27.77 -0.27 5.80
CA GLY A 315 27.21 -1.06 6.88
C GLY A 315 26.45 -0.26 7.95
N ASP A 316 26.54 1.08 7.95
CA ASP A 316 25.76 1.89 8.89
C ASP A 316 24.28 1.88 8.49
N GLU A 317 23.39 1.72 9.48
CA GLU A 317 21.97 1.94 9.32
C GLU A 317 21.68 3.44 9.46
N ILE A 318 20.98 3.99 8.49
CA ILE A 318 20.64 5.41 8.44
C ILE A 318 19.16 5.62 8.11
N THR A 319 18.62 6.73 8.60
CA THR A 319 17.30 7.22 8.21
C THR A 319 17.48 8.53 7.44
N VAL A 320 16.96 8.59 6.22
CA VAL A 320 17.08 9.75 5.32
C VAL A 320 15.71 10.26 4.96
N THR A 321 15.54 11.58 5.03
CA THR A 321 14.33 12.29 4.59
C THR A 321 14.65 13.22 3.43
N GLY A 322 13.78 13.24 2.42
CA GLY A 322 13.92 14.10 1.25
C GLY A 322 12.93 13.73 0.14
N ILE A 323 13.07 14.37 -1.00
CA ILE A 323 12.28 14.07 -2.20
C ILE A 323 12.94 12.93 -2.97
N LEU A 324 12.19 11.84 -3.17
CA LEU A 324 12.61 10.74 -4.04
C LEU A 324 12.29 11.07 -5.50
N LYS A 325 13.19 10.71 -6.39
CA LYS A 325 13.02 10.85 -7.84
C LYS A 325 13.67 9.68 -8.59
N ASN A 326 13.23 9.49 -9.81
CA ASN A 326 13.91 8.66 -10.79
C ASN A 326 14.69 9.56 -11.76
N TYR A 327 15.99 9.72 -11.52
CA TYR A 327 16.85 10.54 -12.38
C TYR A 327 17.57 9.66 -13.39
N LYS A 328 17.12 9.68 -14.65
CA LYS A 328 17.72 8.90 -15.75
C LYS A 328 17.91 7.42 -15.42
N GLY A 329 16.92 6.82 -14.79
CA GLY A 329 16.92 5.42 -14.39
C GLY A 329 17.59 5.14 -13.03
N THR A 330 18.14 6.15 -12.36
CA THR A 330 18.64 6.03 -10.98
C THR A 330 17.56 6.52 -10.02
N VAL A 331 17.12 5.67 -9.11
CA VAL A 331 16.22 6.07 -8.03
C VAL A 331 17.06 6.70 -6.91
N GLU A 332 16.78 7.97 -6.61
CA GLU A 332 17.57 8.71 -5.65
C GLU A 332 16.73 9.67 -4.81
N PHE A 333 17.20 9.95 -3.60
CA PHE A 333 16.86 11.21 -2.93
C PHE A 333 17.55 12.35 -3.64
N ASP A 334 16.80 13.39 -4.01
CA ASP A 334 17.35 14.59 -4.63
C ASP A 334 18.24 15.35 -3.64
N LYS A 335 19.05 16.27 -4.18
CA LYS A 335 19.87 17.18 -3.35
C LYS A 335 19.01 17.89 -2.32
N GLY A 336 19.52 18.00 -1.11
CA GLY A 336 18.80 18.58 0.02
C GLY A 336 18.19 17.53 0.94
N CYS A 337 18.35 16.25 0.63
CA CYS A 337 18.02 15.19 1.58
C CYS A 337 18.89 15.29 2.84
N THR A 338 18.32 14.88 3.97
CA THR A 338 18.91 15.04 5.29
C THR A 338 18.95 13.71 6.05
N LEU A 339 20.07 13.48 6.73
CA LEU A 339 20.21 12.45 7.74
C LEU A 339 19.39 12.88 8.98
N GLN A 340 18.61 11.93 9.53
CA GLN A 340 17.76 12.16 10.72
C GLN A 340 18.45 11.71 11.99
#